data_909e1c11f1bd89ae77e3479608a702be
#
_entry.id   909e1c11f1bd89ae77e3479608a702be
#
_cell.length_a   1.000
_cell.length_b   1.000
_cell.length_c   1.000
_cell.angle_alpha   90.00
_cell.angle_beta   90.00
_cell.angle_gamma   90.00
#
_symmetry.space_group_name_H-M   'P 1'
#
loop_
_entity.id
_entity.type
_entity.pdbx_description
1 polymer ?
#
loop_
_entity_poly.entity_id
_entity_poly.type
_entity_poly.pdbx_seq_one_letter_code
_entity_poly.pdbx_strand_id
1 'polypeptide(L)'
;MNWEAAGAIGEIVGAAAVVLTLLYLAAETRKNAQALDATTTREFGFRLSEWARDVARDPELKRISLRGLEPEMQDFSAAEWHEFRIFAISLFLIYQTSYAHLSLNLGNREESENYVRMARGLIDHFPAWRRFWDEERNAGTFTKGFIDALNAASETPQLTFIAEEKPRE
;
A
#
# COMPACT_ATOMS: atom_id res chain seq x y z
N MET A 1 -39.61 25.66 -48.82
CA MET A 1 -38.64 25.03 -47.94
C MET A 1 -39.25 24.91 -46.55
N ASN A 2 -39.34 23.73 -46.01
CA ASN A 2 -40.00 23.50 -44.71
C ASN A 2 -38.98 23.75 -43.57
N TRP A 3 -38.92 24.99 -43.13
CA TRP A 3 -37.97 25.43 -42.09
C TRP A 3 -38.17 24.72 -40.76
N GLU A 4 -39.38 24.30 -40.43
CA GLU A 4 -39.69 23.53 -39.22
C GLU A 4 -39.09 22.13 -39.30
N ALA A 5 -39.15 21.45 -40.44
CA ALA A 5 -38.53 20.14 -40.63
C ALA A 5 -36.97 20.22 -40.58
N ALA A 6 -36.38 21.28 -41.12
CA ALA A 6 -34.97 21.53 -41.04
C ALA A 6 -34.49 21.79 -39.57
N GLY A 7 -35.28 22.52 -38.80
CA GLY A 7 -35.05 22.77 -37.38
C GLY A 7 -35.10 21.48 -36.55
N ALA A 8 -36.16 20.65 -36.74
CA ALA A 8 -36.30 19.38 -36.04
C ALA A 8 -35.14 18.38 -36.33
N ILE A 9 -34.71 18.34 -37.59
CA ILE A 9 -33.51 17.50 -37.95
C ILE A 9 -32.25 18.04 -37.26
N GLY A 10 -32.07 19.36 -37.22
CA GLY A 10 -30.94 20.00 -36.53
C GLY A 10 -30.90 19.67 -35.04
N GLU A 11 -32.04 19.67 -34.35
CA GLU A 11 -32.15 19.30 -32.94
C GLU A 11 -31.78 17.82 -32.70
N ILE A 12 -32.29 16.91 -33.53
CA ILE A 12 -31.98 15.48 -33.40
C ILE A 12 -30.48 15.21 -33.64
N VAL A 13 -29.91 15.83 -34.66
CA VAL A 13 -28.46 15.69 -34.96
C VAL A 13 -27.63 16.29 -33.84
N GLY A 14 -28.02 17.46 -33.34
CA GLY A 14 -27.36 18.10 -32.19
C GLY A 14 -27.43 17.26 -30.93
N ALA A 15 -28.61 16.72 -30.60
CA ALA A 15 -28.75 15.81 -29.44
C ALA A 15 -27.93 14.54 -29.61
N ALA A 16 -27.91 13.91 -30.78
CA ALA A 16 -27.10 12.75 -31.07
C ALA A 16 -25.59 13.03 -30.93
N ALA A 17 -25.13 14.18 -31.43
CA ALA A 17 -23.72 14.59 -31.30
C ALA A 17 -23.30 14.78 -29.83
N VAL A 18 -24.18 15.39 -29.01
CA VAL A 18 -23.94 15.55 -27.57
C VAL A 18 -23.84 14.19 -26.89
N VAL A 19 -24.74 13.25 -27.15
CA VAL A 19 -24.73 11.91 -26.60
C VAL A 19 -23.42 11.16 -26.97
N LEU A 20 -23.03 11.21 -28.24
CA LEU A 20 -21.78 10.59 -28.72
C LEU A 20 -20.56 11.21 -28.03
N THR A 21 -20.52 12.52 -27.85
CA THR A 21 -19.45 13.22 -27.16
C THR A 21 -19.36 12.78 -25.68
N LEU A 22 -20.50 12.66 -25.00
CA LEU A 22 -20.55 12.18 -23.61
C LEU A 22 -20.07 10.73 -23.49
N LEU A 23 -20.46 9.85 -24.42
CA LEU A 23 -19.99 8.47 -24.45
C LEU A 23 -18.48 8.39 -24.70
N TYR A 24 -17.97 9.20 -25.61
CA TYR A 24 -16.53 9.30 -25.86
C TYR A 24 -15.77 9.78 -24.62
N LEU A 25 -16.24 10.86 -23.98
CA LEU A 25 -15.62 11.39 -22.75
C LEU A 25 -15.67 10.37 -21.61
N ALA A 26 -16.77 9.66 -21.45
CA ALA A 26 -16.89 8.61 -20.45
C ALA A 26 -15.88 7.46 -20.69
N ALA A 27 -15.72 7.04 -21.94
CA ALA A 27 -14.73 6.03 -22.34
C ALA A 27 -13.29 6.50 -22.09
N GLU A 28 -12.98 7.75 -22.43
CA GLU A 28 -11.64 8.34 -22.24
C GLU A 28 -11.32 8.52 -20.75
N THR A 29 -12.26 9.00 -19.96
CA THR A 29 -12.11 9.11 -18.50
C THR A 29 -11.83 7.75 -17.86
N ARG A 30 -12.50 6.70 -18.34
CA ARG A 30 -12.29 5.34 -17.84
C ARG A 30 -10.90 4.81 -18.20
N LYS A 31 -10.40 5.07 -19.41
CA LYS A 31 -9.03 4.71 -19.82
C LYS A 31 -7.99 5.46 -18.98
N ASN A 32 -8.19 6.74 -18.75
CA ASN A 32 -7.29 7.55 -17.93
C ASN A 32 -7.25 7.06 -16.49
N ALA A 33 -8.39 6.68 -15.90
CA ALA A 33 -8.45 6.08 -14.57
C ALA A 33 -7.67 4.76 -14.52
N GLN A 34 -7.82 3.89 -15.50
CA GLN A 34 -7.07 2.62 -15.58
C GLN A 34 -5.57 2.84 -15.75
N ALA A 35 -5.15 3.82 -16.55
CA ALA A 35 -3.73 4.16 -16.72
C ALA A 35 -3.12 4.71 -15.43
N LEU A 36 -3.86 5.55 -14.70
CA LEU A 36 -3.44 6.08 -13.40
C LEU A 36 -3.30 4.96 -12.37
N ASP A 37 -4.24 4.03 -12.33
CA ASP A 37 -4.24 2.86 -11.45
C ASP A 37 -2.99 1.99 -11.67
N ALA A 38 -2.71 1.65 -12.93
CA ALA A 38 -1.52 0.87 -13.30
C ALA A 38 -0.20 1.60 -12.94
N THR A 39 -0.17 2.94 -13.07
CA THR A 39 1.00 3.74 -12.71
C THR A 39 1.21 3.75 -11.20
N THR A 40 0.15 3.92 -10.43
CA THR A 40 0.17 3.93 -8.97
C THR A 40 0.67 2.60 -8.40
N THR A 41 0.14 1.48 -8.90
CA THR A 41 0.58 0.13 -8.50
C THR A 41 2.07 -0.10 -8.80
N ARG A 42 2.52 0.31 -9.99
CA ARG A 42 3.94 0.20 -10.38
C ARG A 42 4.85 1.06 -9.50
N GLU A 43 4.47 2.29 -9.22
CA GLU A 43 5.24 3.21 -8.38
C GLU A 43 5.40 2.65 -6.96
N PHE A 44 4.35 2.08 -6.40
CA PHE A 44 4.39 1.46 -5.09
C PHE A 44 5.36 0.25 -5.08
N GLY A 45 5.22 -0.67 -6.04
CA GLY A 45 6.12 -1.82 -6.16
C GLY A 45 7.59 -1.39 -6.34
N PHE A 46 7.83 -0.30 -7.06
CA PHE A 46 9.17 0.27 -7.21
C PHE A 46 9.73 0.79 -5.87
N ARG A 47 8.97 1.57 -5.11
CA ARG A 47 9.37 2.07 -3.77
C ARG A 47 9.68 0.95 -2.79
N LEU A 48 8.86 -0.08 -2.75
CA LEU A 48 9.11 -1.24 -1.90
C LEU A 48 10.37 -2.00 -2.32
N SER A 49 10.60 -2.14 -3.63
CA SER A 49 11.80 -2.76 -4.17
C SER A 49 13.07 -1.94 -3.91
N GLU A 50 12.99 -0.61 -3.96
CA GLU A 50 14.10 0.27 -3.59
C GLU A 50 14.42 0.12 -2.11
N TRP A 51 13.42 0.21 -1.23
CA TRP A 51 13.58 0.02 0.19
C TRP A 51 14.23 -1.35 0.51
N ALA A 52 13.74 -2.43 -0.09
CA ALA A 52 14.31 -3.77 0.10
C ALA A 52 15.77 -3.86 -0.39
N ARG A 53 16.09 -3.17 -1.48
CA ARG A 53 17.46 -3.10 -2.04
C ARG A 53 18.39 -2.33 -1.12
N ASP A 54 17.93 -1.23 -0.54
CA ASP A 54 18.72 -0.44 0.40
C ASP A 54 19.00 -1.24 1.68
N VAL A 55 18.02 -1.93 2.22
CA VAL A 55 18.20 -2.87 3.34
C VAL A 55 19.19 -3.97 2.99
N ALA A 56 19.14 -4.54 1.78
CA ALA A 56 20.05 -5.62 1.38
C ALA A 56 21.50 -5.14 1.17
N ARG A 57 21.69 -3.87 0.80
CA ARG A 57 23.01 -3.29 0.49
C ARG A 57 23.71 -2.71 1.71
N ASP A 58 22.95 -2.17 2.65
CA ASP A 58 23.49 -1.56 3.86
C ASP A 58 23.59 -2.61 4.97
N PRO A 59 24.82 -2.97 5.43
CA PRO A 59 25.00 -3.99 6.46
C PRO A 59 24.32 -3.62 7.78
N GLU A 60 24.22 -2.33 8.10
CA GLU A 60 23.63 -1.87 9.36
C GLU A 60 22.09 -1.95 9.30
N LEU A 61 21.48 -1.51 8.21
CA LEU A 61 20.04 -1.69 7.98
C LEU A 61 19.67 -3.17 7.94
N LYS A 62 20.51 -4.00 7.33
CA LYS A 62 20.31 -5.45 7.32
C LYS A 62 20.38 -6.04 8.73
N ARG A 63 21.38 -5.65 9.52
CA ARG A 63 21.54 -6.08 10.90
C ARG A 63 20.31 -5.72 11.75
N ILE A 64 19.87 -4.46 11.67
CA ILE A 64 18.74 -3.98 12.46
C ILE A 64 17.43 -4.63 12.02
N SER A 65 17.25 -4.87 10.72
CA SER A 65 16.07 -5.57 10.20
C SER A 65 15.99 -7.01 10.71
N LEU A 66 17.10 -7.73 10.71
CA LEU A 66 17.15 -9.12 11.20
C LEU A 66 16.89 -9.19 12.71
N ARG A 67 17.44 -8.26 13.50
CA ARG A 67 17.12 -8.17 14.93
C ARG A 67 15.65 -7.94 15.20
N GLY A 68 14.97 -7.16 14.35
CA GLY A 68 13.52 -6.94 14.43
C GLY A 68 12.69 -8.21 14.19
N LEU A 69 13.26 -9.22 13.53
CA LEU A 69 12.62 -10.50 13.23
C LEU A 69 12.96 -11.62 14.21
N GLU A 70 13.68 -11.32 15.29
CA GLU A 70 13.97 -12.32 16.31
C GLU A 70 12.70 -12.68 17.10
N PRO A 71 12.46 -13.98 17.37
CA PRO A 71 11.27 -14.43 18.08
C PRO A 71 11.29 -14.09 19.57
N GLU A 72 12.48 -13.85 20.12
CA GLU A 72 12.68 -13.41 21.49
C GLU A 72 13.14 -11.94 21.47
N MET A 73 12.53 -11.12 22.34
CA MET A 73 12.93 -9.74 22.45
C MET A 73 14.29 -9.63 23.09
N GLN A 74 15.31 -9.38 22.26
CA GLN A 74 16.61 -9.01 22.79
C GLN A 74 16.60 -7.53 23.23
N ASP A 75 17.43 -7.21 24.22
CA ASP A 75 17.57 -5.84 24.69
C ASP A 75 18.22 -4.96 23.61
N PHE A 76 17.41 -4.15 22.94
CA PHE A 76 17.93 -3.09 22.11
C PHE A 76 18.54 -1.99 22.98
N SER A 77 19.76 -1.57 22.69
CA SER A 77 20.26 -0.30 23.20
C SER A 77 19.38 0.85 22.72
N ALA A 78 19.44 2.00 23.39
CA ALA A 78 18.65 3.17 22.99
C ALA A 78 18.94 3.61 21.54
N ALA A 79 20.18 3.51 21.09
CA ALA A 79 20.59 3.82 19.72
C ALA A 79 20.01 2.81 18.72
N GLU A 80 20.17 1.53 18.97
CA GLU A 80 19.60 0.47 18.10
C GLU A 80 18.07 0.53 18.04
N TRP A 81 17.41 0.85 19.17
CA TRP A 81 15.97 1.02 19.17
C TRP A 81 15.52 2.20 18.31
N HIS A 82 16.28 3.31 18.35
CA HIS A 82 16.03 4.47 17.51
C HIS A 82 16.18 4.13 16.02
N GLU A 83 17.25 3.44 15.65
CA GLU A 83 17.49 2.95 14.28
C GLU A 83 16.38 2.02 13.81
N PHE A 84 16.00 1.04 14.64
CA PHE A 84 14.89 0.15 14.34
C PHE A 84 13.56 0.89 14.15
N ARG A 85 13.27 1.89 15.00
CA ARG A 85 12.07 2.72 14.84
C ARG A 85 12.04 3.44 13.50
N ILE A 86 13.13 4.07 13.09
CA ILE A 86 13.22 4.76 11.79
C ILE A 86 13.01 3.77 10.66
N PHE A 87 13.66 2.63 10.73
CA PHE A 87 13.51 1.53 9.76
C PHE A 87 12.04 1.06 9.68
N ALA A 88 11.41 0.78 10.80
CA ALA A 88 10.04 0.32 10.88
C ALA A 88 9.03 1.38 10.40
N ILE A 89 9.22 2.66 10.78
CA ILE A 89 8.41 3.78 10.29
C ILE A 89 8.48 3.85 8.77
N SER A 90 9.68 3.77 8.18
CA SER A 90 9.85 3.87 6.73
C SER A 90 9.07 2.79 5.98
N LEU A 91 9.09 1.55 6.45
CA LEU A 91 8.32 0.45 5.86
C LEU A 91 6.81 0.66 6.02
N PHE A 92 6.36 1.03 7.22
CA PHE A 92 4.93 1.23 7.48
C PHE A 92 4.35 2.44 6.75
N LEU A 93 5.14 3.49 6.50
CA LEU A 93 4.73 4.60 5.63
C LEU A 93 4.54 4.17 4.18
N ILE A 94 5.37 3.24 3.68
CA ILE A 94 5.16 2.64 2.36
C ILE A 94 3.81 1.89 2.35
N TYR A 95 3.53 1.05 3.33
CA TYR A 95 2.26 0.31 3.42
C TYR A 95 1.06 1.25 3.59
N GLN A 96 1.17 2.30 4.42
CA GLN A 96 0.14 3.32 4.56
C GLN A 96 -0.16 4.04 3.24
N THR A 97 0.87 4.34 2.45
CA THR A 97 0.69 4.99 1.14
C THR A 97 -0.13 4.11 0.21
N SER A 98 0.15 2.80 0.14
CA SER A 98 -0.66 1.85 -0.62
C SER A 98 -2.12 1.82 -0.14
N TYR A 99 -2.32 1.79 1.17
CA TYR A 99 -3.66 1.84 1.76
C TYR A 99 -4.40 3.15 1.46
N ALA A 100 -3.71 4.29 1.49
CA ALA A 100 -4.30 5.60 1.17
C ALA A 100 -4.78 5.68 -0.29
N HIS A 101 -4.05 5.09 -1.24
CA HIS A 101 -4.49 5.00 -2.63
C HIS A 101 -5.79 4.20 -2.78
N LEU A 102 -5.95 3.14 -2.00
CA LEU A 102 -7.20 2.37 -1.98
C LEU A 102 -8.41 3.23 -1.57
N SER A 103 -8.24 4.14 -0.60
CA SER A 103 -9.31 5.05 -0.16
C SER A 103 -9.76 6.04 -1.25
N LEU A 104 -8.89 6.28 -2.24
CA LEU A 104 -9.16 7.09 -3.43
C LEU A 104 -9.66 6.27 -4.64
N ASN A 105 -9.94 4.97 -4.44
CA ASN A 105 -10.24 3.99 -5.50
C ASN A 105 -9.11 3.90 -6.56
N LEU A 106 -7.88 4.11 -6.15
CA LEU A 106 -6.68 3.94 -6.96
C LEU A 106 -5.90 2.72 -6.44
N GLY A 107 -5.30 1.96 -7.35
CA GLY A 107 -4.50 0.80 -7.01
C GLY A 107 -5.31 -0.50 -6.83
N ASN A 108 -4.58 -1.59 -6.71
CA ASN A 108 -5.14 -2.91 -6.55
C ASN A 108 -5.56 -3.14 -5.09
N ARG A 109 -6.88 -3.35 -4.87
CA ARG A 109 -7.44 -3.61 -3.54
C ARG A 109 -6.80 -4.82 -2.86
N GLU A 110 -6.68 -5.92 -3.56
CA GLU A 110 -6.12 -7.17 -3.03
C GLU A 110 -4.67 -6.97 -2.58
N GLU A 111 -3.88 -6.26 -3.37
CA GLU A 111 -2.50 -5.93 -3.06
C GLU A 111 -2.38 -5.04 -1.82
N SER A 112 -3.19 -3.98 -1.73
CA SER A 112 -3.19 -3.08 -0.57
C SER A 112 -3.62 -3.79 0.71
N GLU A 113 -4.61 -4.66 0.64
CA GLU A 113 -5.04 -5.50 1.77
C GLU A 113 -3.95 -6.51 2.16
N ASN A 114 -3.16 -7.02 1.21
CA ASN A 114 -2.00 -7.87 1.50
C ASN A 114 -0.95 -7.13 2.31
N TYR A 115 -0.65 -5.87 1.96
CA TYR A 115 0.33 -5.08 2.74
C TYR A 115 -0.15 -4.79 4.16
N VAL A 116 -1.44 -4.52 4.35
CA VAL A 116 -2.02 -4.39 5.69
C VAL A 116 -1.88 -5.70 6.47
N ARG A 117 -2.16 -6.84 5.85
CA ARG A 117 -1.95 -8.16 6.48
C ARG A 117 -0.48 -8.44 6.79
N MET A 118 0.44 -8.08 5.90
CA MET A 118 1.89 -8.23 6.16
C MET A 118 2.34 -7.39 7.35
N ALA A 119 1.92 -6.11 7.41
CA ALA A 119 2.22 -5.24 8.55
C ALA A 119 1.64 -5.82 9.86
N ARG A 120 0.41 -6.31 9.82
CA ARG A 120 -0.21 -6.98 10.96
C ARG A 120 0.58 -8.21 11.39
N GLY A 121 1.05 -9.01 10.43
CA GLY A 121 1.87 -10.19 10.70
C GLY A 121 3.18 -9.86 11.40
N LEU A 122 3.86 -8.79 11.02
CA LEU A 122 5.06 -8.33 11.72
C LEU A 122 4.74 -8.01 13.19
N ILE A 123 3.65 -7.28 13.44
CA ILE A 123 3.22 -6.91 14.80
C ILE A 123 2.87 -8.14 15.65
N ASP A 124 2.19 -9.11 15.07
CA ASP A 124 1.70 -10.27 15.81
C ASP A 124 2.81 -11.30 16.14
N HIS A 125 3.76 -11.49 15.22
CA HIS A 125 4.77 -12.53 15.35
C HIS A 125 6.08 -12.08 16.00
N PHE A 126 6.40 -10.78 15.93
CA PHE A 126 7.71 -10.30 16.38
C PHE A 126 7.59 -9.25 17.49
N PRO A 127 8.21 -9.51 18.67
CA PRO A 127 8.10 -8.63 19.83
C PRO A 127 8.59 -7.20 19.59
N ALA A 128 9.64 -7.01 18.79
CA ALA A 128 10.16 -5.68 18.45
C ALA A 128 9.15 -4.86 17.63
N TRP A 129 8.45 -5.48 16.68
CA TRP A 129 7.40 -4.84 15.88
C TRP A 129 6.16 -4.53 16.71
N ARG A 130 5.82 -5.38 17.67
CA ARG A 130 4.72 -5.13 18.61
C ARG A 130 5.01 -3.92 19.48
N ARG A 131 6.21 -3.86 20.08
CA ARG A 131 6.65 -2.71 20.87
C ARG A 131 6.64 -1.43 20.03
N PHE A 132 7.21 -1.49 18.83
CA PHE A 132 7.17 -0.38 17.86
C PHE A 132 5.74 0.11 17.63
N TRP A 133 4.82 -0.79 17.35
CA TRP A 133 3.43 -0.43 17.09
C TRP A 133 2.75 0.19 18.30
N ASP A 134 2.97 -0.35 19.49
CA ASP A 134 2.41 0.18 20.74
C ASP A 134 2.90 1.61 21.05
N GLU A 135 4.14 1.93 20.71
CA GLU A 135 4.71 3.27 20.85
C GLU A 135 4.18 4.24 19.77
N GLU A 136 4.07 3.80 18.50
CA GLU A 136 3.82 4.69 17.35
C GLU A 136 2.32 4.87 17.01
N ARG A 137 1.47 3.92 17.27
CA ARG A 137 0.03 3.99 16.90
C ARG A 137 -0.71 5.21 17.46
N ASN A 138 -0.24 5.77 18.57
CA ASN A 138 -0.81 6.95 19.21
C ASN A 138 0.08 8.20 19.09
N ALA A 139 1.24 8.10 18.45
CA ALA A 139 2.19 9.20 18.31
C ALA A 139 1.83 10.19 17.19
N GLY A 140 0.80 9.90 16.39
CA GLY A 140 0.41 10.72 15.24
C GLY A 140 1.24 10.46 13.97
N THR A 141 2.08 9.44 13.98
CA THR A 141 2.91 9.04 12.82
C THR A 141 2.06 8.48 11.68
N PHE A 142 0.99 7.77 12.02
CA PHE A 142 0.12 7.09 11.06
C PHE A 142 -1.29 7.67 11.03
N THR A 143 -1.95 7.57 9.84
CA THR A 143 -3.32 8.02 9.69
C THR A 143 -4.29 7.10 10.44
N LYS A 144 -5.39 7.69 10.95
CA LYS A 144 -6.43 6.93 11.65
C LYS A 144 -6.97 5.77 10.81
N GLY A 145 -7.21 5.98 9.52
CA GLY A 145 -7.72 4.94 8.63
C GLY A 145 -6.78 3.74 8.50
N PHE A 146 -5.47 3.97 8.43
CA PHE A 146 -4.48 2.89 8.39
C PHE A 146 -4.40 2.15 9.73
N ILE A 147 -4.46 2.87 10.85
CA ILE A 147 -4.50 2.28 12.20
C ILE A 147 -5.74 1.39 12.36
N ASP A 148 -6.90 1.90 11.96
CA ASP A 148 -8.17 1.15 12.03
C ASP A 148 -8.11 -0.11 11.15
N ALA A 149 -7.52 -0.01 9.94
CA ALA A 149 -7.33 -1.15 9.05
C ALA A 149 -6.40 -2.23 9.63
N LEU A 150 -5.28 -1.83 10.25
CA LEU A 150 -4.38 -2.77 10.93
C LEU A 150 -5.04 -3.46 12.12
N ASN A 151 -5.86 -2.73 12.87
CA ASN A 151 -6.59 -3.28 14.01
C ASN A 151 -7.71 -4.23 13.58
N ALA A 152 -8.33 -3.98 12.42
CA ALA A 152 -9.38 -4.83 11.85
C ALA A 152 -8.84 -6.06 11.11
N ALA A 153 -7.58 -6.05 10.68
CA ALA A 153 -6.95 -7.18 10.02
C ALA A 153 -6.79 -8.32 11.03
N SER A 154 -7.73 -9.25 11.01
CA SER A 154 -7.69 -10.48 11.80
C SER A 154 -7.07 -11.59 10.96
N GLU A 155 -6.24 -12.41 11.61
CA GLU A 155 -5.61 -13.62 11.07
C GLU A 155 -4.62 -13.40 9.92
N THR A 156 -3.37 -13.37 10.33
CA THR A 156 -2.24 -13.34 9.42
C THR A 156 -1.98 -14.73 8.89
N PRO A 157 -1.75 -14.89 7.57
CA PRO A 157 -1.11 -16.10 7.06
C PRO A 157 0.20 -16.31 7.81
N GLN A 158 0.50 -17.53 8.23
CA GLN A 158 1.79 -17.84 8.83
C GLN A 158 2.90 -17.34 7.90
N LEU A 159 3.59 -16.28 8.34
CA LEU A 159 4.76 -15.76 7.65
C LEU A 159 5.89 -16.78 7.85
N THR A 160 5.99 -17.74 6.96
CA THR A 160 7.11 -18.70 6.92
C THR A 160 8.36 -17.98 6.37
N PHE A 161 8.91 -17.05 7.15
CA PHE A 161 10.14 -16.34 6.77
C PHE A 161 11.42 -17.14 7.03
N ILE A 162 11.33 -18.23 7.75
CA ILE A 162 12.49 -19.09 8.03
C ILE A 162 12.11 -20.50 7.61
N ALA A 163 12.68 -20.97 6.50
CA ALA A 163 12.75 -22.38 6.24
C ALA A 163 13.49 -23.00 7.45
N GLU A 164 12.82 -23.89 8.17
CA GLU A 164 13.51 -24.76 9.13
C GLU A 164 14.69 -25.40 8.39
N GLU A 165 15.88 -24.98 8.71
CA GLU A 165 17.09 -25.63 8.24
C GLU A 165 17.07 -27.02 8.87
N LYS A 166 16.60 -28.00 8.08
CA LYS A 166 16.61 -29.40 8.46
C LYS A 166 18.06 -29.79 8.77
N PRO A 167 18.39 -30.29 9.97
CA PRO A 167 19.75 -30.72 10.25
C PRO A 167 20.15 -31.72 9.17
N ARG A 168 21.28 -31.47 8.51
CA ARG A 168 21.89 -32.42 7.60
C ARG A 168 22.44 -33.57 8.47
N GLU A 169 21.84 -34.75 8.38
CA GLU A 169 22.41 -36.01 8.85
C GLU A 169 23.66 -36.36 8.04
#